data_99e5b20c3427fc1bd13ae51e65f80c27
#
_entry.id   99e5b20c3427fc1bd13ae51e65f80c27
#
_cell.length_a   1.000
_cell.length_b   1.000
_cell.length_c   1.000
_cell.angle_alpha   90.00
_cell.angle_beta   90.00
_cell.angle_gamma   90.00
#
_symmetry.space_group_name_H-M   'P 1'
#
loop_
_entity.id
_entity.type
_entity.pdbx_description
1 polymer ?
#
loop_
_entity_poly.entity_id
_entity_poly.type
_entity_poly.pdbx_seq_one_letter_code
_entity_poly.pdbx_strand_id
1 'polypeptide(L)'
;EEVETIALNGVSMEVKDGEFVAIMGPSGCGKSTLLNILGLLDNPTSGDYYLADREVGHLKEKERTQVRKGNIGFVFQSFNLIDELNVFENVELPLTYLKVKASERKQMVNDILKRMNISHRANHFPQQLSGGQQQRVAIARAVVSNPKIILADEPTGNLDSKNGAEVMQLL
;
A
#
# COMPACT_ATOMS: atom_id res chain seq x y z
N GLU A 1 18.62 11.18 -29.99
CA GLU A 1 19.26 11.25 -28.66
C GLU A 1 18.18 10.86 -27.63
N GLU A 2 18.38 9.76 -26.92
CA GLU A 2 17.53 9.43 -25.78
C GLU A 2 17.87 10.40 -24.66
N VAL A 3 16.87 11.14 -24.16
CA VAL A 3 17.05 12.03 -22.99
C VAL A 3 17.00 11.16 -21.75
N GLU A 4 18.14 10.95 -21.11
CA GLU A 4 18.23 10.24 -19.85
C GLU A 4 17.75 11.15 -18.71
N THR A 5 16.71 10.72 -18.00
CA THR A 5 16.17 11.47 -16.86
C THR A 5 16.54 10.76 -15.56
N ILE A 6 17.32 11.42 -14.71
CA ILE A 6 17.69 10.91 -13.39
C ILE A 6 16.53 11.18 -12.43
N ALA A 7 15.81 10.14 -12.02
CA ALA A 7 14.70 10.24 -11.07
C ALA A 7 15.16 10.17 -9.61
N LEU A 8 16.20 9.36 -9.32
CA LEU A 8 16.81 9.22 -8.00
C LEU A 8 18.33 9.28 -8.16
N ASN A 9 19.02 10.05 -7.32
CA ASN A 9 20.46 10.20 -7.38
C ASN A 9 21.10 9.93 -6.00
N GLY A 10 21.63 8.73 -5.80
CA GLY A 10 22.39 8.36 -4.63
C GLY A 10 21.62 8.41 -3.31
N VAL A 11 20.38 7.86 -3.29
CA VAL A 11 19.56 7.76 -2.07
C VAL A 11 20.03 6.58 -1.25
N SER A 12 20.37 6.83 0.04
CA SER A 12 20.66 5.80 1.04
C SER A 12 19.77 6.04 2.26
N MET A 13 19.06 5.02 2.72
CA MET A 13 18.19 5.09 3.89
C MET A 13 18.05 3.73 4.55
N GLU A 14 17.79 3.73 5.85
CA GLU A 14 17.44 2.55 6.64
C GLU A 14 16.14 2.85 7.38
N VAL A 15 15.23 1.88 7.43
CA VAL A 15 13.98 1.96 8.18
C VAL A 15 13.89 0.73 9.06
N LYS A 16 13.72 0.93 10.38
CA LYS A 16 13.65 -0.13 11.37
C LYS A 16 12.22 -0.60 11.59
N ASP A 17 12.08 -1.79 12.15
CA ASP A 17 10.77 -2.33 12.52
C ASP A 17 10.02 -1.38 13.46
N GLY A 18 8.77 -1.09 13.13
CA GLY A 18 7.91 -0.17 13.88
C GLY A 18 8.22 1.31 13.68
N GLU A 19 9.15 1.67 12.80
CA GLU A 19 9.47 3.06 12.50
C GLU A 19 8.46 3.64 11.50
N PHE A 20 8.02 4.89 11.77
CA PHE A 20 7.23 5.68 10.85
C PHE A 20 8.11 6.75 10.19
N VAL A 21 8.24 6.68 8.87
CA VAL A 21 9.09 7.59 8.09
C VAL A 21 8.23 8.41 7.12
N ALA A 22 8.40 9.74 7.13
CA ALA A 22 7.78 10.63 6.17
C ALA A 22 8.80 11.12 5.14
N ILE A 23 8.56 10.84 3.86
CA ILE A 23 9.38 11.32 2.74
C ILE A 23 8.71 12.57 2.16
N MET A 24 9.39 13.71 2.28
CA MET A 24 8.86 15.01 1.86
C MET A 24 9.72 15.62 0.76
N GLY A 25 9.09 16.42 -0.09
CA GLY A 25 9.77 17.12 -1.18
C GLY A 25 8.78 17.67 -2.22
N PRO A 26 9.22 18.56 -3.11
CA PRO A 26 8.37 19.15 -4.14
C PRO A 26 7.84 18.10 -5.12
N SER A 27 6.83 18.47 -5.92
CA SER A 27 6.33 17.60 -7.01
C SER A 27 7.47 17.30 -7.99
N GLY A 28 7.52 16.04 -8.47
CA GLY A 28 8.55 15.60 -9.43
C GLY A 28 9.93 15.29 -8.84
N CYS A 29 10.14 15.38 -7.51
CA CYS A 29 11.44 15.08 -6.89
C CYS A 29 11.73 13.57 -6.70
N GLY A 30 10.95 12.67 -7.27
CA GLY A 30 11.21 11.23 -7.24
C GLY A 30 10.57 10.46 -6.10
N LYS A 31 9.68 11.05 -5.27
CA LYS A 31 9.02 10.34 -4.14
C LYS A 31 8.30 9.06 -4.58
N SER A 32 7.42 9.17 -5.57
CA SER A 32 6.66 8.01 -6.09
C SER A 32 7.57 7.00 -6.77
N THR A 33 8.67 7.44 -7.43
CA THR A 33 9.69 6.54 -7.98
C THR A 33 10.35 5.73 -6.87
N LEU A 34 10.73 6.39 -5.76
CA LEU A 34 11.31 5.71 -4.61
C LEU A 34 10.32 4.71 -4.01
N LEU A 35 9.05 5.11 -3.81
CA LEU A 35 8.01 4.22 -3.31
C LEU A 35 7.76 3.01 -4.24
N ASN A 36 7.83 3.19 -5.56
CA ASN A 36 7.71 2.10 -6.52
C ASN A 36 8.86 1.09 -6.40
N ILE A 37 10.09 1.57 -6.20
CA ILE A 37 11.26 0.70 -5.96
C ILE A 37 11.13 -0.03 -4.62
N LEU A 38 10.81 0.70 -3.53
CA LEU A 38 10.58 0.11 -2.22
C LEU A 38 9.42 -0.90 -2.23
N GLY A 39 8.43 -0.64 -3.05
CA GLY A 39 7.28 -1.50 -3.27
C GLY A 39 7.53 -2.67 -4.21
N LEU A 40 8.73 -2.82 -4.74
CA LEU A 40 9.09 -3.84 -5.72
C LEU A 40 8.19 -3.81 -6.97
N LEU A 41 7.67 -2.63 -7.33
CA LEU A 41 6.96 -2.39 -8.58
C LEU A 41 7.94 -2.10 -9.71
N ASP A 42 9.11 -1.55 -9.36
CA ASP A 42 10.20 -1.27 -10.28
C ASP A 42 11.55 -1.69 -9.66
N ASN A 43 12.61 -1.73 -10.48
CA ASN A 43 13.98 -1.99 -10.03
C ASN A 43 14.79 -0.67 -10.01
N PRO A 44 15.73 -0.53 -9.06
CA PRO A 44 16.73 0.52 -9.17
C PRO A 44 17.66 0.26 -10.35
N THR A 45 18.16 1.31 -11.01
CA THR A 45 19.17 1.20 -12.06
C THR A 45 20.49 0.68 -11.50
N SER A 46 20.81 1.06 -10.25
CA SER A 46 22.01 0.61 -9.52
C SER A 46 21.77 0.74 -8.01
N GLY A 47 22.63 0.13 -7.22
CA GLY A 47 22.53 0.09 -5.75
C GLY A 47 21.81 -1.16 -5.25
N ASP A 48 21.77 -1.32 -3.94
CA ASP A 48 21.25 -2.49 -3.26
C ASP A 48 19.98 -2.14 -2.47
N TYR A 49 19.00 -3.04 -2.47
CA TYR A 49 17.81 -2.93 -1.64
C TYR A 49 17.58 -4.21 -0.85
N TYR A 50 17.53 -4.06 0.47
CA TYR A 50 17.26 -5.16 1.41
C TYR A 50 15.88 -4.97 2.06
N LEU A 51 15.04 -6.00 2.01
CA LEU A 51 13.76 -6.07 2.73
C LEU A 51 13.84 -7.22 3.73
N ALA A 52 13.85 -6.91 5.03
CA ALA A 52 13.99 -7.89 6.12
C ALA A 52 15.18 -8.84 5.86
N ASP A 53 16.38 -8.29 5.75
CA ASP A 53 17.66 -8.97 5.53
C ASP A 53 17.81 -9.73 4.21
N ARG A 54 16.81 -9.68 3.35
CA ARG A 54 16.86 -10.28 2.01
C ARG A 54 17.15 -9.22 0.96
N GLU A 55 18.21 -9.44 0.15
CA GLU A 55 18.46 -8.62 -1.05
C GLU A 55 17.32 -8.81 -2.05
N VAL A 56 16.70 -7.69 -2.50
CA VAL A 56 15.52 -7.70 -3.38
C VAL A 56 15.61 -6.71 -4.56
N GLY A 57 16.70 -5.92 -4.64
CA GLY A 57 16.85 -4.86 -5.65
C GLY A 57 17.03 -5.39 -7.08
N HIS A 58 17.54 -6.62 -7.24
CA HIS A 58 17.87 -7.20 -8.55
C HIS A 58 16.98 -8.40 -8.93
N LEU A 59 15.84 -8.57 -8.26
CA LEU A 59 14.90 -9.65 -8.53
C LEU A 59 14.20 -9.47 -9.88
N LYS A 60 13.95 -10.61 -10.56
CA LYS A 60 13.10 -10.65 -11.75
C LYS A 60 11.63 -10.41 -11.36
N GLU A 61 10.80 -9.97 -12.32
CA GLU A 61 9.39 -9.61 -12.07
C GLU A 61 8.60 -10.71 -11.33
N LYS A 62 8.79 -11.96 -11.72
CA LYS A 62 8.11 -13.10 -11.05
C LYS A 62 8.51 -13.23 -9.57
N GLU A 63 9.78 -13.00 -9.26
CA GLU A 63 10.30 -13.07 -7.89
C GLU A 63 9.85 -11.87 -7.08
N ARG A 64 9.90 -10.64 -7.64
CA ARG A 64 9.35 -9.43 -7.03
C ARG A 64 7.89 -9.62 -6.65
N THR A 65 7.08 -10.16 -7.57
CA THR A 65 5.66 -10.46 -7.32
C THR A 65 5.49 -11.41 -6.15
N GLN A 66 6.34 -12.43 -6.00
CA GLN A 66 6.27 -13.34 -4.86
C GLN A 66 6.65 -12.66 -3.55
N VAL A 67 7.67 -11.78 -3.57
CA VAL A 67 8.09 -11.03 -2.38
C VAL A 67 7.04 -10.00 -1.97
N ARG A 68 6.42 -9.29 -2.93
CA ARG A 68 5.33 -8.33 -2.63
C ARG A 68 4.18 -8.97 -1.87
N LYS A 69 3.78 -10.19 -2.28
CA LYS A 69 2.63 -10.88 -1.69
C LYS A 69 2.81 -11.08 -0.19
N GLY A 70 1.93 -10.47 0.59
CA GLY A 70 1.89 -10.59 2.04
C GLY A 70 3.00 -9.83 2.80
N ASN A 71 3.99 -9.23 2.11
CA ASN A 71 5.05 -8.47 2.76
C ASN A 71 4.89 -6.96 2.58
N ILE A 72 4.22 -6.50 1.52
CA ILE A 72 4.10 -5.08 1.21
C ILE A 72 2.62 -4.71 1.08
N GLY A 73 2.19 -3.73 1.86
CA GLY A 73 0.89 -3.09 1.76
C GLY A 73 1.02 -1.74 1.05
N PHE A 74 0.12 -1.44 0.10
CA PHE A 74 0.10 -0.16 -0.61
C PHE A 74 -1.16 0.62 -0.30
N VAL A 75 -0.98 1.91 0.00
CA VAL A 75 -2.04 2.90 0.14
C VAL A 75 -1.77 4.02 -0.88
N PHE A 76 -2.68 4.21 -1.82
CA PHE A 76 -2.54 5.19 -2.90
C PHE A 76 -3.45 6.40 -2.68
N GLN A 77 -3.06 7.55 -3.20
CA GLN A 77 -3.87 8.77 -3.20
C GLN A 77 -5.24 8.57 -3.87
N SER A 78 -5.31 7.81 -4.96
CA SER A 78 -6.54 7.53 -5.72
C SER A 78 -7.30 6.30 -5.21
N PHE A 79 -7.00 5.81 -4.00
CA PHE A 79 -7.57 4.63 -3.36
C PHE A 79 -7.34 3.32 -4.13
N ASN A 80 -7.42 3.32 -5.45
CA ASN A 80 -7.26 2.17 -6.36
C ASN A 80 -8.13 0.96 -5.95
N LEU A 81 -9.38 1.24 -5.56
CA LEU A 81 -10.37 0.20 -5.30
C LEU A 81 -10.88 -0.35 -6.64
N ILE A 82 -11.26 -1.61 -6.64
CA ILE A 82 -11.89 -2.25 -7.80
C ILE A 82 -13.39 -1.97 -7.73
N ASP A 83 -13.92 -1.28 -8.73
CA ASP A 83 -15.28 -0.76 -8.76
C ASP A 83 -16.36 -1.84 -8.82
N GLU A 84 -16.02 -3.00 -9.40
CA GLU A 84 -16.89 -4.18 -9.52
C GLU A 84 -16.94 -5.03 -8.25
N LEU A 85 -16.08 -4.75 -7.28
CA LEU A 85 -16.02 -5.43 -5.99
C LEU A 85 -16.58 -4.54 -4.88
N ASN A 86 -17.35 -5.14 -3.98
CA ASN A 86 -17.79 -4.45 -2.77
C ASN A 86 -16.61 -4.22 -1.79
N VAL A 87 -16.87 -3.54 -0.69
CA VAL A 87 -15.87 -3.24 0.36
C VAL A 87 -15.23 -4.52 0.90
N PHE A 88 -16.04 -5.53 1.23
CA PHE A 88 -15.53 -6.80 1.76
C PHE A 88 -14.60 -7.48 0.77
N GLU A 89 -15.02 -7.59 -0.49
CA GLU A 89 -14.27 -8.24 -1.57
C GLU A 89 -12.96 -7.50 -1.90
N ASN A 90 -12.98 -6.16 -1.92
CA ASN A 90 -11.76 -5.36 -2.09
C ASN A 90 -10.72 -5.66 -1.00
N VAL A 91 -11.17 -5.77 0.25
CA VAL A 91 -10.27 -6.06 1.39
C VAL A 91 -9.84 -7.54 1.42
N GLU A 92 -10.71 -8.46 0.98
CA GLU A 92 -10.40 -9.90 0.92
C GLU A 92 -9.34 -10.25 -0.15
N LEU A 93 -9.21 -9.43 -1.18
CA LEU A 93 -8.43 -9.74 -2.37
C LEU A 93 -6.97 -10.16 -2.10
N PRO A 94 -6.17 -9.46 -1.26
CA PRO A 94 -4.81 -9.88 -0.93
C PRO A 94 -4.75 -11.27 -0.30
N LEU A 95 -5.69 -11.61 0.56
CA LEU A 95 -5.76 -12.90 1.24
C LEU A 95 -6.09 -14.05 0.28
N THR A 96 -6.87 -13.76 -0.77
CA THR A 96 -7.17 -14.70 -1.86
C THR A 96 -5.89 -15.06 -2.64
N TYR A 97 -5.05 -14.06 -2.96
CA TYR A 97 -3.76 -14.29 -3.60
C TYR A 97 -2.77 -15.05 -2.71
N LEU A 98 -2.88 -14.91 -1.39
CA LEU A 98 -2.10 -15.67 -0.42
C LEU A 98 -2.66 -17.09 -0.17
N LYS A 99 -3.77 -17.45 -0.81
CA LYS A 99 -4.44 -18.75 -0.68
C LYS A 99 -4.88 -19.08 0.77
N VAL A 100 -5.20 -18.05 1.55
CA VAL A 100 -5.77 -18.20 2.89
C VAL A 100 -7.14 -18.89 2.78
N LYS A 101 -7.48 -19.78 3.73
CA LYS A 101 -8.77 -20.50 3.73
C LYS A 101 -9.95 -19.53 3.83
N ALA A 102 -11.07 -19.82 3.15
CA ALA A 102 -12.22 -18.94 3.07
C ALA A 102 -12.80 -18.53 4.45
N SER A 103 -12.86 -19.47 5.40
CA SER A 103 -13.33 -19.18 6.76
C SER A 103 -12.43 -18.19 7.51
N GLU A 104 -11.12 -18.34 7.37
CA GLU A 104 -10.11 -17.48 7.95
C GLU A 104 -10.11 -16.09 7.29
N ARG A 105 -10.16 -16.02 5.94
CA ARG A 105 -10.30 -14.75 5.21
C ARG A 105 -11.49 -13.95 5.70
N LYS A 106 -12.66 -14.59 5.82
CA LYS A 106 -13.89 -13.94 6.30
C LYS A 106 -13.69 -13.32 7.69
N GLN A 107 -13.03 -14.02 8.58
CA GLN A 107 -12.76 -13.51 9.92
C GLN A 107 -11.79 -12.33 9.87
N MET A 108 -10.63 -12.47 9.18
CA MET A 108 -9.63 -11.40 9.06
C MET A 108 -10.21 -10.14 8.46
N VAL A 109 -11.03 -10.25 7.39
CA VAL A 109 -11.68 -9.10 6.76
C VAL A 109 -12.67 -8.44 7.70
N ASN A 110 -13.52 -9.20 8.40
CA ASN A 110 -14.46 -8.61 9.36
C ASN A 110 -13.76 -7.88 10.50
N ASP A 111 -12.67 -8.45 11.01
CA ASP A 111 -11.89 -7.85 12.09
C ASP A 111 -11.25 -6.53 11.65
N ILE A 112 -10.64 -6.50 10.46
CA ILE A 112 -10.02 -5.26 9.97
C ILE A 112 -11.07 -4.19 9.61
N LEU A 113 -12.21 -4.55 9.00
CA LEU A 113 -13.29 -3.61 8.73
C LEU A 113 -13.85 -3.01 10.01
N LYS A 114 -13.93 -3.79 11.10
CA LYS A 114 -14.33 -3.31 12.42
C LYS A 114 -13.32 -2.32 12.98
N ARG A 115 -12.02 -2.63 12.91
CA ARG A 115 -10.93 -1.73 13.35
C ARG A 115 -10.95 -0.40 12.57
N MET A 116 -11.25 -0.45 11.28
CA MET A 116 -11.36 0.74 10.40
C MET A 116 -12.70 1.48 10.55
N ASN A 117 -13.60 1.01 11.43
CA ASN A 117 -14.95 1.57 11.64
C ASN A 117 -15.76 1.69 10.33
N ILE A 118 -15.68 0.67 9.45
CA ILE A 118 -16.33 0.64 8.13
C ILE A 118 -17.18 -0.62 7.90
N SER A 119 -17.36 -1.49 8.91
CA SER A 119 -18.10 -2.75 8.80
C SER A 119 -19.54 -2.56 8.28
N HIS A 120 -20.18 -1.45 8.63
CA HIS A 120 -21.54 -1.11 8.18
C HIS A 120 -21.65 -0.86 6.67
N ARG A 121 -20.52 -0.74 5.98
CA ARG A 121 -20.40 -0.58 4.52
C ARG A 121 -19.88 -1.80 3.79
N ALA A 122 -19.72 -2.94 4.45
CA ALA A 122 -19.08 -4.14 3.89
C ALA A 122 -19.64 -4.57 2.53
N ASN A 123 -20.95 -4.42 2.31
CA ASN A 123 -21.62 -4.80 1.06
C ASN A 123 -21.80 -3.63 0.06
N HIS A 124 -21.27 -2.44 0.35
CA HIS A 124 -21.34 -1.29 -0.54
C HIS A 124 -20.20 -1.34 -1.55
N PHE A 125 -20.44 -0.75 -2.72
CA PHE A 125 -19.43 -0.59 -3.76
C PHE A 125 -18.68 0.75 -3.62
N PRO A 126 -17.46 0.89 -4.16
CA PRO A 126 -16.66 2.10 -4.05
C PRO A 126 -17.41 3.40 -4.38
N GLN A 127 -18.24 3.40 -5.44
CA GLN A 127 -19.01 4.56 -5.88
C GLN A 127 -20.09 5.02 -4.87
N GLN A 128 -20.41 4.18 -3.88
CA GLN A 128 -21.41 4.47 -2.83
C GLN A 128 -20.73 5.03 -1.55
N LEU A 129 -19.42 5.24 -1.57
CA LEU A 129 -18.61 5.64 -0.42
C LEU A 129 -18.10 7.08 -0.58
N SER A 130 -17.99 7.79 0.52
CA SER A 130 -17.23 9.05 0.57
C SER A 130 -15.72 8.78 0.38
N GLY A 131 -14.95 9.80 -0.03
CA GLY A 131 -13.50 9.68 -0.18
C GLY A 131 -12.79 9.15 1.09
N GLY A 132 -13.16 9.65 2.27
CA GLY A 132 -12.62 9.14 3.53
C GLY A 132 -12.98 7.67 3.81
N GLN A 133 -14.18 7.23 3.42
CA GLN A 133 -14.58 5.83 3.51
C GLN A 133 -13.80 4.95 2.53
N GLN A 134 -13.61 5.41 1.28
CA GLN A 134 -12.79 4.71 0.29
C GLN A 134 -11.34 4.56 0.78
N GLN A 135 -10.76 5.59 1.38
CA GLN A 135 -9.42 5.52 1.94
C GLN A 135 -9.31 4.53 3.10
N ARG A 136 -10.30 4.47 4.00
CA ARG A 136 -10.35 3.46 5.06
C ARG A 136 -10.39 2.03 4.49
N VAL A 137 -11.10 1.81 3.40
CA VAL A 137 -11.12 0.52 2.69
C VAL A 137 -9.77 0.23 2.06
N ALA A 138 -9.12 1.21 1.43
CA ALA A 138 -7.78 1.06 0.85
C ALA A 138 -6.72 0.71 1.92
N ILE A 139 -6.78 1.36 3.09
CA ILE A 139 -5.92 1.02 4.24
C ILE A 139 -6.23 -0.38 4.75
N ALA A 140 -7.52 -0.72 4.96
CA ALA A 140 -7.92 -2.07 5.39
C ALA A 140 -7.34 -3.14 4.46
N ARG A 141 -7.44 -2.94 3.14
CA ARG A 141 -6.86 -3.82 2.12
C ARG A 141 -5.34 -3.93 2.23
N ALA A 142 -4.66 -2.81 2.48
CA ALA A 142 -3.20 -2.79 2.61
C ALA A 142 -2.70 -3.56 3.83
N VAL A 143 -3.42 -3.51 4.96
CA VAL A 143 -2.96 -4.07 6.24
C VAL A 143 -3.54 -5.45 6.57
N VAL A 144 -4.57 -5.93 5.85
CA VAL A 144 -5.29 -7.18 6.18
C VAL A 144 -4.39 -8.42 6.20
N SER A 145 -3.34 -8.43 5.37
CA SER A 145 -2.35 -9.52 5.32
C SER A 145 -1.23 -9.41 6.37
N ASN A 146 -1.29 -8.42 7.24
CA ASN A 146 -0.23 -8.10 8.21
C ASN A 146 1.16 -7.96 7.54
N PRO A 147 1.33 -7.03 6.59
CA PRO A 147 2.56 -6.87 5.83
C PRO A 147 3.72 -6.39 6.71
N LYS A 148 4.97 -6.61 6.25
CA LYS A 148 6.19 -6.12 6.92
C LYS A 148 6.41 -4.63 6.75
N ILE A 149 5.96 -4.07 5.62
CA ILE A 149 6.05 -2.64 5.33
C ILE A 149 4.74 -2.15 4.70
N ILE A 150 4.33 -0.95 5.07
CA ILE A 150 3.22 -0.24 4.44
C ILE A 150 3.82 0.98 3.74
N LEU A 151 3.54 1.11 2.46
CA LEU A 151 3.94 2.24 1.63
C LEU A 151 2.71 3.07 1.30
N ALA A 152 2.75 4.36 1.65
CA ALA A 152 1.64 5.28 1.42
C ALA A 152 2.10 6.44 0.54
N ASP A 153 1.51 6.56 -0.65
CA ASP A 153 1.75 7.66 -1.58
C ASP A 153 0.61 8.68 -1.44
N GLU A 154 0.91 9.82 -0.84
CA GLU A 154 -0.02 10.92 -0.57
C GLU A 154 -1.39 10.45 0.01
N PRO A 155 -1.40 9.67 1.12
CA PRO A 155 -2.60 8.97 1.60
C PRO A 155 -3.76 9.91 2.02
N THR A 156 -3.49 11.20 2.13
CA THR A 156 -4.47 12.23 2.48
C THR A 156 -4.74 13.23 1.36
N GLY A 157 -4.08 13.10 0.21
CA GLY A 157 -4.09 14.10 -0.86
C GLY A 157 -5.47 14.39 -1.46
N ASN A 158 -6.39 13.44 -1.41
CA ASN A 158 -7.77 13.59 -1.91
C ASN A 158 -8.81 13.76 -0.78
N LEU A 159 -8.38 14.09 0.45
CA LEU A 159 -9.24 14.19 1.62
C LEU A 159 -9.25 15.61 2.18
N ASP A 160 -10.38 16.00 2.79
CA ASP A 160 -10.41 17.17 3.64
C ASP A 160 -9.57 16.97 4.92
N SER A 161 -9.25 18.07 5.62
CA SER A 161 -8.34 18.06 6.77
C SER A 161 -8.78 17.13 7.89
N LYS A 162 -10.09 16.99 8.12
CA LYS A 162 -10.63 16.11 9.17
C LYS A 162 -10.44 14.64 8.82
N ASN A 163 -10.87 14.23 7.63
CA ASN A 163 -10.70 12.86 7.15
C ASN A 163 -9.21 12.51 6.99
N GLY A 164 -8.38 13.46 6.56
CA GLY A 164 -6.93 13.28 6.48
C GLY A 164 -6.30 12.98 7.85
N ALA A 165 -6.65 13.73 8.90
CA ALA A 165 -6.14 13.46 10.24
C ALA A 165 -6.57 12.09 10.78
N GLU A 166 -7.83 11.69 10.55
CA GLU A 166 -8.33 10.38 10.96
C GLU A 166 -7.61 9.23 10.22
N VAL A 167 -7.33 9.40 8.93
CA VAL A 167 -6.58 8.42 8.11
C VAL A 167 -5.15 8.26 8.62
N MET A 168 -4.46 9.35 8.96
CA MET A 168 -3.08 9.28 9.50
C MET A 168 -3.00 8.58 10.86
N GLN A 169 -4.08 8.55 11.63
CA GLN A 169 -4.14 7.78 12.88
C GLN A 169 -4.34 6.26 12.68
N LEU A 170 -4.74 5.85 11.48
CA LEU A 170 -4.97 4.44 11.15
C LEU A 170 -3.73 3.77 10.54
N LEU A 171 -2.79 4.55 10.01
CA LEU A 171 -1.48 4.12 9.52
C LEU A 171 -0.46 4.07 10.65
#